data_2c14b63735bd7e42d72dac66215da497
#
_entry.id   2c14b63735bd7e42d72dac66215da497
#
_cell.length_a   1.000
_cell.length_b   1.000
_cell.length_c   1.000
_cell.angle_alpha   90.00
_cell.angle_beta   90.00
_cell.angle_gamma   90.00
#
_symmetry.space_group_name_H-M   'P 1'
#
loop_
_entity.id
_entity.type
_entity.pdbx_description
1 polymer ?
#
loop_
_entity_poly.entity_id
_entity_poly.type
_entity_poly.pdbx_seq_one_letter_code
_entity_poly.pdbx_strand_id
1 'polypeptide(L)'
;EDVEDAADEALAVPTDVADAEQIEDAADAVEEEFGRIDVWVNAAMTSVFSPATEMDHEEYRRVTEVTYLGFVYGTEVALDRMDEGVIVQVGSALAYRGIPLQSAYCGAKHAIQGFTESVRSELIHRDSDVQLTMVQMPALNTPQFDWVKSRLPKKPQPVPPIYQPEVAAEAIVWAVRNDRSELWVGRSTVKAILGNRVIPRRLDRKLASSGWSSQMTDEPSDPDRAHNLREPVDDETDHGAHGRFDDRARERSLQLWAFTHPVELAAALIGAVIALLAALAFRDGDER
;
A
#
# COMPACT_ATOMS: atom_id res chain seq x y z
N GLU A 1 -3.50 -19.32 9.32
CA GLU A 1 -2.83 -19.69 10.59
C GLU A 1 -2.44 -18.43 11.37
N ASP A 2 -1.70 -17.49 10.76
CA ASP A 2 -1.31 -16.23 11.45
C ASP A 2 -2.52 -15.35 11.83
N VAL A 3 -3.60 -15.38 11.06
CA VAL A 3 -4.82 -14.61 11.35
C VAL A 3 -5.63 -15.29 12.44
N GLU A 4 -5.72 -16.62 12.44
CA GLU A 4 -6.40 -17.41 13.46
C GLU A 4 -5.69 -17.30 14.81
N ASP A 5 -4.36 -17.18 14.83
CA ASP A 5 -3.57 -16.97 16.04
C ASP A 5 -3.66 -15.54 16.60
N ALA A 6 -3.97 -14.54 15.75
CA ALA A 6 -4.00 -13.13 16.10
C ALA A 6 -5.41 -12.60 16.40
N ALA A 7 -6.46 -13.29 16.00
CA ALA A 7 -7.86 -12.90 16.16
C ALA A 7 -8.59 -13.89 17.07
N ASP A 8 -9.58 -13.40 17.82
CA ASP A 8 -10.45 -14.26 18.64
C ASP A 8 -11.31 -15.19 17.76
N GLU A 9 -11.68 -14.72 16.54
CA GLU A 9 -12.41 -15.47 15.50
C GLU A 9 -11.93 -15.03 14.12
N ALA A 10 -11.70 -15.98 13.20
CA ALA A 10 -11.26 -15.72 11.84
C ALA A 10 -11.90 -16.72 10.84
N LEU A 11 -12.15 -16.25 9.63
CA LEU A 11 -12.66 -17.04 8.51
C LEU A 11 -11.80 -16.80 7.27
N ALA A 12 -11.19 -17.86 6.71
CA ALA A 12 -10.46 -17.78 5.46
C ALA A 12 -11.36 -18.23 4.30
N VAL A 13 -11.56 -17.34 3.32
CA VAL A 13 -12.32 -17.60 2.11
C VAL A 13 -11.43 -17.41 0.89
N PRO A 14 -10.93 -18.49 0.24
CA PRO A 14 -10.15 -18.37 -0.99
C PRO A 14 -10.94 -17.66 -2.09
N THR A 15 -10.42 -16.54 -2.60
CA THR A 15 -11.15 -15.66 -3.51
C THR A 15 -10.21 -15.10 -4.59
N ASP A 16 -10.54 -15.29 -5.87
CA ASP A 16 -9.94 -14.50 -6.95
C ASP A 16 -10.72 -13.19 -7.11
N VAL A 17 -10.11 -12.08 -6.68
CA VAL A 17 -10.76 -10.76 -6.75
C VAL A 17 -11.02 -10.24 -8.17
N ALA A 18 -10.53 -10.93 -9.21
CA ALA A 18 -10.89 -10.65 -10.59
C ALA A 18 -12.27 -11.21 -10.97
N ASP A 19 -12.88 -12.01 -10.10
CA ASP A 19 -14.20 -12.61 -10.25
C ASP A 19 -15.16 -11.99 -9.21
N ALA A 20 -16.12 -11.20 -9.70
CA ALA A 20 -17.06 -10.49 -8.84
C ALA A 20 -17.96 -11.44 -8.04
N GLU A 21 -18.36 -12.62 -8.61
CA GLU A 21 -19.20 -13.60 -7.91
C GLU A 21 -18.45 -14.16 -6.69
N GLN A 22 -17.14 -14.44 -6.81
CA GLN A 22 -16.35 -14.92 -5.68
C GLN A 22 -16.21 -13.87 -4.56
N ILE A 23 -16.18 -12.59 -4.88
CA ILE A 23 -16.18 -11.52 -3.87
C ILE A 23 -17.54 -11.45 -3.16
N GLU A 24 -18.65 -11.60 -3.91
CA GLU A 24 -19.99 -11.67 -3.33
C GLU A 24 -20.13 -12.88 -2.39
N ASP A 25 -19.70 -14.07 -2.84
CA ASP A 25 -19.72 -15.29 -2.04
C ASP A 25 -18.88 -15.16 -0.75
N ALA A 26 -17.72 -14.50 -0.84
CA ALA A 26 -16.88 -14.23 0.32
C ALA A 26 -17.56 -13.28 1.31
N ALA A 27 -18.23 -12.24 0.82
CA ALA A 27 -18.99 -11.32 1.66
C ALA A 27 -20.18 -12.01 2.34
N ASP A 28 -20.90 -12.85 1.60
CA ASP A 28 -22.02 -13.66 2.16
C ASP A 28 -21.53 -14.58 3.27
N ALA A 29 -20.38 -15.25 3.08
CA ALA A 29 -19.79 -16.11 4.10
C ALA A 29 -19.39 -15.33 5.38
N VAL A 30 -18.85 -14.12 5.22
CA VAL A 30 -18.51 -13.23 6.35
C VAL A 30 -19.77 -12.77 7.09
N GLU A 31 -20.83 -12.39 6.36
CA GLU A 31 -22.09 -11.95 6.99
C GLU A 31 -22.82 -13.11 7.68
N GLU A 32 -22.73 -14.33 7.15
CA GLU A 32 -23.30 -15.53 7.80
C GLU A 32 -22.58 -15.86 9.10
N GLU A 33 -21.27 -15.74 9.16
CA GLU A 33 -20.46 -16.11 10.33
C GLU A 33 -20.42 -14.99 11.38
N PHE A 34 -20.15 -13.74 10.97
CA PHE A 34 -19.88 -12.63 11.87
C PHE A 34 -20.97 -11.57 11.88
N GLY A 35 -21.95 -11.61 10.97
CA GLY A 35 -22.95 -10.57 10.80
C GLY A 35 -22.44 -9.38 9.99
N ARG A 36 -22.86 -8.19 10.33
CA ARG A 36 -22.62 -6.95 9.57
C ARG A 36 -21.12 -6.68 9.33
N ILE A 37 -20.81 -6.24 8.12
CA ILE A 37 -19.47 -5.75 7.76
C ILE A 37 -19.35 -4.28 8.17
N ASP A 38 -18.42 -3.97 9.08
CA ASP A 38 -18.10 -2.60 9.53
C ASP A 38 -16.90 -1.99 8.80
N VAL A 39 -15.97 -2.84 8.36
CA VAL A 39 -14.75 -2.43 7.67
C VAL A 39 -14.47 -3.34 6.48
N TRP A 40 -14.24 -2.72 5.33
CA TRP A 40 -13.84 -3.42 4.12
C TRP A 40 -12.46 -2.93 3.66
N VAL A 41 -11.51 -3.84 3.42
CA VAL A 41 -10.15 -3.47 2.99
C VAL A 41 -9.83 -4.11 1.64
N ASN A 42 -9.75 -3.30 0.58
CA ASN A 42 -9.25 -3.75 -0.71
C ASN A 42 -7.73 -3.69 -0.72
N ALA A 43 -7.07 -4.85 -0.63
CA ALA A 43 -5.61 -4.96 -0.57
C ALA A 43 -5.00 -5.88 -1.64
N ALA A 44 -5.80 -6.73 -2.28
CA ALA A 44 -5.32 -7.71 -3.25
C ALA A 44 -4.63 -7.05 -4.44
N MET A 45 -3.53 -7.64 -4.90
CA MET A 45 -2.80 -7.13 -6.06
C MET A 45 -1.94 -8.22 -6.72
N THR A 46 -1.69 -8.04 -8.01
CA THR A 46 -0.62 -8.72 -8.73
C THR A 46 0.16 -7.72 -9.59
N SER A 47 1.35 -8.11 -10.01
CA SER A 47 2.23 -7.27 -10.82
C SER A 47 3.11 -8.12 -11.75
N VAL A 48 3.71 -7.47 -12.74
CA VAL A 48 4.77 -8.04 -13.58
C VAL A 48 5.91 -7.05 -13.66
N PHE A 49 7.13 -7.52 -13.38
CA PHE A 49 8.36 -6.76 -13.57
C PHE A 49 8.90 -7.03 -14.97
N SER A 50 8.69 -6.10 -15.88
CA SER A 50 9.07 -6.23 -17.31
C SER A 50 9.23 -4.87 -17.97
N PRO A 51 10.14 -4.71 -18.96
CA PRO A 51 10.03 -3.61 -19.90
C PRO A 51 8.65 -3.60 -20.56
N ALA A 52 8.06 -2.42 -20.74
CA ALA A 52 6.71 -2.31 -21.32
C ALA A 52 6.58 -2.92 -22.72
N THR A 53 7.69 -2.97 -23.48
CA THR A 53 7.76 -3.55 -24.83
C THR A 53 7.88 -5.07 -24.85
N GLU A 54 8.12 -5.70 -23.70
CA GLU A 54 8.29 -7.15 -23.55
C GLU A 54 7.14 -7.80 -22.78
N MET A 55 6.19 -6.99 -22.34
CA MET A 55 5.04 -7.43 -21.57
C MET A 55 3.89 -7.82 -22.51
N ASP A 56 3.29 -8.99 -22.28
CA ASP A 56 2.17 -9.48 -23.08
C ASP A 56 0.86 -8.73 -22.74
N HIS A 57 -0.04 -8.62 -23.73
CA HIS A 57 -1.36 -7.98 -23.51
C HIS A 57 -2.19 -8.69 -22.44
N GLU A 58 -2.09 -10.03 -22.35
CA GLU A 58 -2.79 -10.81 -21.33
C GLU A 58 -2.25 -10.56 -19.91
N GLU A 59 -0.98 -10.21 -19.76
CA GLU A 59 -0.40 -9.80 -18.48
C GLU A 59 -0.93 -8.42 -18.06
N TYR A 60 -1.02 -7.47 -19.00
CA TYR A 60 -1.67 -6.18 -18.75
C TYR A 60 -3.11 -6.36 -18.31
N ARG A 61 -3.86 -7.26 -19.00
CA ARG A 61 -5.26 -7.57 -18.65
C ARG A 61 -5.34 -8.13 -17.25
N ARG A 62 -4.58 -9.19 -16.93
CA ARG A 62 -4.63 -9.84 -15.61
C ARG A 62 -4.23 -8.89 -14.48
N VAL A 63 -3.20 -8.08 -14.64
CA VAL A 63 -2.81 -7.07 -13.65
C VAL A 63 -3.94 -6.04 -13.46
N THR A 64 -4.63 -5.65 -14.52
CA THR A 64 -5.76 -4.72 -14.45
C THR A 64 -6.97 -5.36 -13.76
N GLU A 65 -7.30 -6.60 -14.10
CA GLU A 65 -8.41 -7.35 -13.51
C GLU A 65 -8.22 -7.51 -11.99
N VAL A 66 -7.07 -8.00 -11.55
CA VAL A 66 -6.80 -8.23 -10.12
C VAL A 66 -6.59 -6.92 -9.37
N THR A 67 -5.66 -6.06 -9.86
CA THR A 67 -5.18 -4.92 -9.09
C THR A 67 -6.09 -3.69 -9.19
N TYR A 68 -6.91 -3.56 -10.26
CA TYR A 68 -7.85 -2.44 -10.39
C TYR A 68 -9.30 -2.89 -10.32
N LEU A 69 -9.75 -3.82 -11.18
CA LEU A 69 -11.16 -4.23 -11.18
C LEU A 69 -11.55 -4.95 -9.89
N GLY A 70 -10.65 -5.71 -9.27
CA GLY A 70 -10.90 -6.29 -7.95
C GLY A 70 -11.19 -5.23 -6.87
N PHE A 71 -10.58 -4.04 -6.95
CA PHE A 71 -10.93 -2.91 -6.07
C PHE A 71 -12.30 -2.31 -6.42
N VAL A 72 -12.65 -2.26 -7.71
CA VAL A 72 -13.99 -1.81 -8.14
C VAL A 72 -15.05 -2.76 -7.60
N TYR A 73 -14.93 -4.06 -7.90
CA TYR A 73 -15.88 -5.08 -7.47
C TYR A 73 -16.01 -5.15 -5.94
N GLY A 74 -14.89 -5.19 -5.21
CA GLY A 74 -14.92 -5.18 -3.76
C GLY A 74 -15.55 -3.91 -3.17
N THR A 75 -15.38 -2.76 -3.83
CA THR A 75 -16.05 -1.52 -3.41
C THR A 75 -17.54 -1.55 -3.68
N GLU A 76 -17.96 -2.07 -4.84
CA GLU A 76 -19.39 -2.22 -5.20
C GLU A 76 -20.09 -3.16 -4.24
N VAL A 77 -19.52 -4.35 -3.99
CA VAL A 77 -20.03 -5.33 -3.03
C VAL A 77 -20.12 -4.77 -1.62
N ALA A 78 -19.09 -4.04 -1.16
CA ALA A 78 -19.11 -3.37 0.15
C ALA A 78 -20.22 -2.31 0.24
N LEU A 79 -20.37 -1.46 -0.77
CA LEU A 79 -21.39 -0.40 -0.80
C LEU A 79 -22.82 -0.93 -0.90
N ASP A 80 -23.02 -2.14 -1.43
CA ASP A 80 -24.34 -2.78 -1.50
C ASP A 80 -24.76 -3.39 -0.13
N ARG A 81 -23.78 -3.70 0.74
CA ARG A 81 -24.00 -4.34 2.06
C ARG A 81 -23.86 -3.41 3.25
N MET A 82 -23.11 -2.32 3.12
CA MET A 82 -22.77 -1.42 4.23
C MET A 82 -23.66 -0.18 4.20
N ASP A 83 -24.49 0.02 5.21
CA ASP A 83 -25.21 1.28 5.44
C ASP A 83 -24.30 2.34 6.08
N GLU A 84 -23.36 1.92 6.91
CA GLU A 84 -22.32 2.73 7.58
C GLU A 84 -21.03 1.94 7.74
N GLY A 85 -19.89 2.61 7.85
CA GLY A 85 -18.60 1.97 8.07
C GLY A 85 -17.48 2.56 7.23
N VAL A 86 -16.38 1.82 7.06
CA VAL A 86 -15.18 2.32 6.37
C VAL A 86 -14.69 1.35 5.31
N ILE A 87 -14.57 1.85 4.07
CA ILE A 87 -13.88 1.15 2.99
C ILE A 87 -12.48 1.73 2.84
N VAL A 88 -11.46 0.87 2.94
CA VAL A 88 -10.05 1.24 2.79
C VAL A 88 -9.50 0.73 1.47
N GLN A 89 -9.01 1.63 0.63
CA GLN A 89 -8.27 1.29 -0.60
C GLN A 89 -6.77 1.29 -0.31
N VAL A 90 -6.13 0.14 -0.42
CA VAL A 90 -4.67 0.03 -0.29
C VAL A 90 -4.00 0.51 -1.57
N GLY A 91 -3.66 1.78 -1.58
CA GLY A 91 -2.99 2.47 -2.67
C GLY A 91 -1.48 2.28 -2.68
N SER A 92 -0.80 3.15 -3.42
CA SER A 92 0.66 3.16 -3.54
C SER A 92 1.18 4.55 -3.90
N ALA A 93 2.41 4.87 -3.52
CA ALA A 93 3.13 6.00 -4.08
C ALA A 93 3.12 5.99 -5.63
N LEU A 94 3.00 4.80 -6.21
CA LEU A 94 2.93 4.56 -7.66
C LEU A 94 1.56 4.91 -8.27
N ALA A 95 0.57 5.28 -7.47
CA ALA A 95 -0.67 5.93 -7.94
C ALA A 95 -0.45 7.39 -8.37
N TYR A 96 0.67 7.99 -7.99
CA TYR A 96 1.03 9.38 -8.33
C TYR A 96 2.26 9.46 -9.24
N ARG A 97 3.18 8.51 -9.08
CA ARG A 97 4.42 8.51 -9.84
C ARG A 97 4.78 7.10 -10.30
N GLY A 98 4.58 6.82 -11.58
CA GLY A 98 5.02 5.58 -12.21
C GLY A 98 6.55 5.44 -12.21
N ILE A 99 7.01 4.19 -12.13
CA ILE A 99 8.42 3.81 -12.24
C ILE A 99 8.61 2.84 -13.43
N PRO A 100 9.82 2.73 -14.01
CA PRO A 100 10.05 1.76 -15.07
C PRO A 100 9.79 0.33 -14.59
N LEU A 101 9.60 -0.59 -15.52
CA LEU A 101 9.44 -2.03 -15.29
C LEU A 101 8.13 -2.48 -14.63
N GLN A 102 7.28 -1.56 -14.21
CA GLN A 102 6.00 -1.85 -13.57
C GLN A 102 4.84 -1.06 -14.20
N SER A 103 4.83 -0.93 -15.53
CA SER A 103 3.85 -0.09 -16.24
C SER A 103 2.39 -0.50 -16.01
N ALA A 104 2.07 -1.80 -15.99
CA ALA A 104 0.71 -2.29 -15.72
C ALA A 104 0.27 -1.98 -14.29
N TYR A 105 1.10 -2.27 -13.29
CA TYR A 105 0.83 -1.99 -11.89
C TYR A 105 0.66 -0.48 -11.63
N CYS A 106 1.55 0.35 -12.19
CA CYS A 106 1.42 1.80 -12.09
C CYS A 106 0.10 2.29 -12.70
N GLY A 107 -0.27 1.76 -13.88
CA GLY A 107 -1.56 2.07 -14.51
C GLY A 107 -2.74 1.70 -13.61
N ALA A 108 -2.76 0.48 -13.06
CA ALA A 108 -3.80 0.02 -12.15
C ALA A 108 -3.91 0.88 -10.88
N LYS A 109 -2.79 1.22 -10.25
CA LYS A 109 -2.79 2.07 -9.04
C LYS A 109 -3.24 3.52 -9.31
N HIS A 110 -2.93 4.09 -10.50
CA HIS A 110 -3.50 5.38 -10.92
C HIS A 110 -5.01 5.27 -11.17
N ALA A 111 -5.48 4.17 -11.75
CA ALA A 111 -6.91 3.93 -11.97
C ALA A 111 -7.69 3.85 -10.65
N ILE A 112 -7.17 3.14 -9.64
CA ILE A 112 -7.76 3.09 -8.29
C ILE A 112 -7.88 4.50 -7.70
N GLN A 113 -6.87 5.36 -7.85
CA GLN A 113 -6.91 6.74 -7.37
C GLN A 113 -8.09 7.50 -7.98
N GLY A 114 -8.21 7.49 -9.31
CA GLY A 114 -9.30 8.19 -10.00
C GLY A 114 -10.69 7.63 -9.67
N PHE A 115 -10.81 6.30 -9.60
CA PHE A 115 -12.04 5.62 -9.17
C PHE A 115 -12.46 6.05 -7.75
N THR A 116 -11.53 5.98 -6.80
CA THR A 116 -11.78 6.34 -5.40
C THR A 116 -12.20 7.80 -5.23
N GLU A 117 -11.57 8.74 -5.96
CA GLU A 117 -11.95 10.15 -5.95
C GLU A 117 -13.37 10.40 -6.47
N SER A 118 -13.75 9.67 -7.53
CA SER A 118 -15.12 9.74 -8.10
C SER A 118 -16.16 9.20 -7.14
N VAL A 119 -16.00 7.95 -6.68
CA VAL A 119 -16.96 7.29 -5.77
C VAL A 119 -17.10 8.04 -4.45
N ARG A 120 -16.02 8.57 -3.89
CA ARG A 120 -16.09 9.40 -2.68
C ARG A 120 -16.99 10.63 -2.87
N SER A 121 -16.89 11.27 -4.04
CA SER A 121 -17.75 12.43 -4.36
C SER A 121 -19.23 12.04 -4.47
N GLU A 122 -19.51 10.83 -4.97
CA GLU A 122 -20.87 10.29 -5.03
C GLU A 122 -21.44 9.96 -3.65
N LEU A 123 -20.63 9.38 -2.77
CA LEU A 123 -21.01 9.08 -1.37
C LEU A 123 -21.34 10.37 -0.62
N ILE A 124 -20.52 11.41 -0.74
CA ILE A 124 -20.78 12.74 -0.14
C ILE A 124 -22.08 13.34 -0.71
N HIS A 125 -22.33 13.23 -2.03
CA HIS A 125 -23.55 13.74 -2.65
C HIS A 125 -24.81 13.05 -2.13
N ARG A 126 -24.70 11.78 -1.73
CA ARG A 126 -25.83 10.99 -1.19
C ARG A 126 -25.97 11.08 0.33
N ASP A 127 -25.15 11.89 0.98
CA ASP A 127 -25.06 11.96 2.46
C ASP A 127 -24.87 10.55 3.09
N SER A 128 -24.02 9.71 2.44
CA SER A 128 -23.74 8.34 2.91
C SER A 128 -22.91 8.35 4.19
N ASP A 129 -23.24 7.45 5.13
CA ASP A 129 -22.46 7.20 6.34
C ASP A 129 -21.28 6.22 6.12
N VAL A 130 -21.10 5.73 4.87
CA VAL A 130 -19.94 4.94 4.47
C VAL A 130 -18.78 5.86 4.10
N GLN A 131 -17.67 5.72 4.81
CA GLN A 131 -16.43 6.43 4.54
C GLN A 131 -15.56 5.66 3.55
N LEU A 132 -15.05 6.34 2.51
CA LEU A 132 -14.10 5.76 1.56
C LEU A 132 -12.74 6.45 1.68
N THR A 133 -11.75 5.74 2.20
CA THR A 133 -10.39 6.25 2.43
C THR A 133 -9.35 5.52 1.58
N MET A 134 -8.23 6.17 1.28
CA MET A 134 -7.11 5.58 0.57
C MET A 134 -5.82 5.69 1.37
N VAL A 135 -5.07 4.59 1.50
CA VAL A 135 -3.79 4.56 2.18
C VAL A 135 -2.68 4.31 1.16
N GLN A 136 -1.87 5.34 0.89
CA GLN A 136 -0.80 5.28 -0.11
C GLN A 136 0.47 4.68 0.51
N MET A 137 0.78 3.46 0.11
CA MET A 137 1.88 2.67 0.68
C MET A 137 3.24 3.01 0.08
N PRO A 138 4.30 2.93 0.89
CA PRO A 138 5.69 2.91 0.42
C PRO A 138 6.07 1.52 -0.10
N ALA A 139 7.36 1.31 -0.35
CA ALA A 139 7.90 -0.02 -0.57
C ALA A 139 7.87 -0.83 0.74
N LEU A 140 7.20 -1.99 0.73
CA LEU A 140 7.02 -2.87 1.88
C LEU A 140 7.83 -4.17 1.71
N ASN A 141 8.26 -4.74 2.83
CA ASN A 141 8.91 -6.03 2.92
C ASN A 141 7.85 -7.13 3.04
N THR A 142 7.26 -7.51 1.92
CA THR A 142 6.28 -8.59 1.84
C THR A 142 6.78 -9.69 0.91
N PRO A 143 6.28 -10.93 1.02
CA PRO A 143 6.72 -12.06 0.20
C PRO A 143 6.52 -11.89 -1.31
N GLN A 144 5.71 -10.91 -1.77
CA GLN A 144 5.41 -10.70 -3.20
C GLN A 144 6.65 -10.67 -4.11
N PHE A 145 7.82 -10.22 -3.62
CA PHE A 145 9.05 -10.16 -4.42
C PHE A 145 9.66 -11.54 -4.68
N ASP A 146 9.19 -12.56 -3.98
CA ASP A 146 9.61 -13.96 -4.17
C ASP A 146 8.78 -14.67 -5.23
N TRP A 147 7.55 -14.24 -5.46
CA TRP A 147 6.63 -14.88 -6.40
C TRP A 147 6.06 -13.97 -7.51
N VAL A 148 6.40 -12.68 -7.54
CA VAL A 148 5.96 -11.80 -8.63
C VAL A 148 6.58 -12.25 -9.96
N LYS A 149 5.79 -12.28 -11.05
CA LYS A 149 6.33 -12.56 -12.38
C LYS A 149 7.37 -11.52 -12.80
N SER A 150 8.54 -11.98 -13.28
CA SER A 150 9.65 -11.08 -13.57
C SER A 150 10.47 -11.54 -14.76
N ARG A 151 10.75 -10.61 -15.69
CA ARG A 151 11.71 -10.77 -16.79
C ARG A 151 13.07 -10.12 -16.48
N LEU A 152 13.27 -9.71 -15.22
CA LEU A 152 14.52 -9.07 -14.82
C LEU A 152 15.64 -10.11 -14.74
N PRO A 153 16.88 -9.73 -15.11
CA PRO A 153 18.04 -10.64 -15.03
C PRO A 153 18.47 -10.94 -13.58
N LYS A 154 17.99 -10.13 -12.63
CA LYS A 154 18.25 -10.28 -11.19
C LYS A 154 16.94 -10.30 -10.42
N LYS A 155 16.95 -10.92 -9.22
CA LYS A 155 15.76 -11.00 -8.37
C LYS A 155 15.18 -9.62 -8.08
N PRO A 156 13.86 -9.42 -8.20
CA PRO A 156 13.22 -8.15 -7.89
C PRO A 156 13.30 -7.83 -6.41
N GLN A 157 13.31 -6.53 -6.10
CA GLN A 157 13.26 -6.02 -4.72
C GLN A 157 12.41 -4.77 -4.63
N PRO A 158 11.85 -4.48 -3.43
CA PRO A 158 11.22 -3.18 -3.17
C PRO A 158 12.24 -2.05 -3.27
N VAL A 159 11.83 -0.90 -3.85
CA VAL A 159 12.71 0.28 -3.97
C VAL A 159 12.94 0.91 -2.60
N PRO A 160 14.17 0.98 -2.10
CA PRO A 160 14.45 1.55 -0.77
C PRO A 160 14.05 3.04 -0.64
N PRO A 161 13.65 3.49 0.56
CA PRO A 161 13.61 2.77 1.83
C PRO A 161 12.45 1.79 1.92
N ILE A 162 12.72 0.61 2.46
CA ILE A 162 11.76 -0.48 2.66
C ILE A 162 11.20 -0.36 4.07
N TYR A 163 9.92 -0.65 4.26
CA TYR A 163 9.27 -0.70 5.57
C TYR A 163 8.70 -2.09 5.82
N GLN A 164 8.60 -2.47 7.09
CA GLN A 164 7.94 -3.71 7.50
C GLN A 164 6.42 -3.63 7.25
N PRO A 165 5.74 -4.76 7.02
CA PRO A 165 4.29 -4.80 6.78
C PRO A 165 3.46 -4.22 7.93
N GLU A 166 3.94 -4.28 9.19
CA GLU A 166 3.28 -3.69 10.36
C GLU A 166 3.07 -2.18 10.22
N VAL A 167 3.99 -1.48 9.55
CA VAL A 167 3.81 -0.04 9.27
C VAL A 167 2.60 0.22 8.38
N ALA A 168 2.31 -0.69 7.44
CA ALA A 168 1.13 -0.62 6.61
C ALA A 168 -0.14 -0.96 7.40
N ALA A 169 -0.10 -2.03 8.21
CA ALA A 169 -1.20 -2.44 9.07
C ALA A 169 -1.58 -1.33 10.07
N GLU A 170 -0.59 -0.72 10.75
CA GLU A 170 -0.80 0.43 11.64
C GLU A 170 -1.50 1.59 10.90
N ALA A 171 -1.07 1.89 9.68
CA ALA A 171 -1.65 2.96 8.87
C ALA A 171 -3.10 2.67 8.46
N ILE A 172 -3.42 1.42 8.10
CA ILE A 172 -4.78 0.99 7.75
C ILE A 172 -5.69 1.09 8.98
N VAL A 173 -5.28 0.52 10.12
CA VAL A 173 -6.03 0.58 11.37
C VAL A 173 -6.27 2.03 11.82
N TRP A 174 -5.27 2.90 11.66
CA TRP A 174 -5.43 4.31 11.96
C TRP A 174 -6.43 4.98 11.01
N ALA A 175 -6.39 4.68 9.70
CA ALA A 175 -7.30 5.24 8.71
C ALA A 175 -8.76 4.81 8.95
N VAL A 176 -8.99 3.58 9.39
CA VAL A 176 -10.32 3.09 9.80
C VAL A 176 -10.90 3.90 10.96
N ARG A 177 -10.06 4.34 11.90
CA ARG A 177 -10.48 5.07 13.13
C ARG A 177 -10.55 6.58 12.95
N ASN A 178 -10.17 7.11 11.80
CA ASN A 178 -10.04 8.55 11.60
C ASN A 178 -10.62 8.95 10.23
N ASP A 179 -11.53 9.92 10.25
CA ASP A 179 -12.12 10.47 9.02
C ASP A 179 -11.06 11.19 8.18
N ARG A 180 -10.49 10.48 7.22
CA ARG A 180 -9.50 11.00 6.26
C ARG A 180 -9.76 10.44 4.88
N SER A 181 -9.78 11.31 3.91
CA SER A 181 -9.88 10.89 2.50
C SER A 181 -8.63 10.15 2.01
N GLU A 182 -7.45 10.47 2.57
CA GLU A 182 -6.19 9.87 2.14
C GLU A 182 -5.13 9.96 3.25
N LEU A 183 -4.31 8.89 3.36
CA LEU A 183 -3.14 8.81 4.22
C LEU A 183 -1.89 8.44 3.42
N TRP A 184 -0.81 9.19 3.54
CA TRP A 184 0.47 8.90 2.91
C TRP A 184 1.43 8.28 3.91
N VAL A 185 1.89 7.06 3.62
CA VAL A 185 2.75 6.28 4.50
C VAL A 185 4.20 6.34 4.04
N GLY A 186 5.10 6.76 4.93
CA GLY A 186 6.53 6.80 4.68
C GLY A 186 7.01 8.04 3.90
N ARG A 187 8.21 8.49 4.25
CA ARG A 187 8.85 9.66 3.63
C ARG A 187 9.06 9.53 2.12
N SER A 188 9.24 8.30 1.64
CA SER A 188 9.40 8.02 0.20
C SER A 188 8.13 8.34 -0.57
N THR A 189 6.97 7.96 -0.05
CA THR A 189 5.65 8.25 -0.62
C THR A 189 5.41 9.75 -0.69
N VAL A 190 5.60 10.46 0.43
CA VAL A 190 5.47 11.94 0.46
C VAL A 190 6.38 12.60 -0.58
N LYS A 191 7.66 12.16 -0.67
CA LYS A 191 8.61 12.70 -1.65
C LYS A 191 8.21 12.40 -3.09
N ALA A 192 7.70 11.20 -3.37
CA ALA A 192 7.26 10.81 -4.70
C ALA A 192 6.06 11.65 -5.16
N ILE A 193 5.06 11.81 -4.30
CA ILE A 193 3.84 12.56 -4.58
C ILE A 193 4.16 14.06 -4.78
N LEU A 194 4.81 14.69 -3.82
CA LEU A 194 5.15 16.11 -3.90
C LEU A 194 6.16 16.40 -5.02
N GLY A 195 7.17 15.54 -5.16
CA GLY A 195 8.17 15.67 -6.21
C GLY A 195 7.54 15.57 -7.61
N ASN A 196 6.57 14.67 -7.81
CA ASN A 196 5.86 14.57 -9.08
C ASN A 196 5.04 15.83 -9.41
N ARG A 197 4.47 16.49 -8.41
CA ARG A 197 3.72 17.74 -8.60
C ARG A 197 4.64 18.92 -8.97
N VAL A 198 5.86 18.97 -8.45
CA VAL A 198 6.75 20.15 -8.57
C VAL A 198 7.80 19.98 -9.65
N ILE A 199 8.42 18.79 -9.78
CA ILE A 199 9.57 18.55 -10.65
C ILE A 199 9.44 17.26 -11.49
N PRO A 200 8.32 17.01 -12.19
CA PRO A 200 8.07 15.72 -12.86
C PRO A 200 9.18 15.35 -13.85
N ARG A 201 9.64 16.28 -14.69
CA ARG A 201 10.69 16.03 -15.68
C ARG A 201 12.06 15.67 -15.06
N ARG A 202 12.37 16.18 -13.85
CA ARG A 202 13.59 15.80 -13.15
C ARG A 202 13.48 14.39 -12.58
N LEU A 203 12.29 14.02 -12.11
CA LEU A 203 12.00 12.65 -11.68
C LEU A 203 12.08 11.66 -12.85
N ASP A 204 11.60 12.01 -14.06
CA ASP A 204 11.76 11.17 -15.25
C ASP A 204 13.23 10.81 -15.50
N ARG A 205 14.10 11.83 -15.51
CA ARG A 205 15.54 11.63 -15.72
C ARG A 205 16.19 10.80 -14.61
N LYS A 206 15.79 11.06 -13.36
CA LYS A 206 16.29 10.30 -12.21
C LYS A 206 15.87 8.84 -12.30
N LEU A 207 14.61 8.56 -12.60
CA LEU A 207 14.10 7.19 -12.72
C LEU A 207 14.67 6.47 -13.94
N ALA A 208 14.91 7.17 -15.04
CA ALA A 208 15.61 6.61 -16.18
C ALA A 208 17.04 6.16 -15.85
N SER A 209 17.75 6.88 -14.96
CA SER A 209 19.13 6.56 -14.58
C SER A 209 19.25 5.52 -13.46
N SER A 210 18.35 5.52 -12.47
CA SER A 210 18.46 4.66 -11.28
C SER A 210 17.23 3.77 -11.04
N GLY A 211 16.11 4.03 -11.70
CA GLY A 211 14.85 3.32 -11.44
C GLY A 211 14.87 1.87 -11.88
N TRP A 212 15.75 1.48 -12.81
CA TRP A 212 15.94 0.09 -13.22
C TRP A 212 16.71 -0.69 -12.17
N SER A 213 17.91 -0.24 -11.85
CA SER A 213 18.80 -0.94 -10.92
C SER A 213 18.28 -0.98 -9.49
N SER A 214 17.53 0.03 -9.06
CA SER A 214 16.97 0.07 -7.70
C SER A 214 15.88 -0.98 -7.44
N GLN A 215 15.33 -1.58 -8.48
CA GLN A 215 14.32 -2.64 -8.40
C GLN A 215 14.89 -4.06 -8.46
N MET A 216 16.20 -4.18 -8.51
CA MET A 216 16.91 -5.46 -8.59
C MET A 216 17.89 -5.61 -7.44
N THR A 217 18.00 -6.83 -6.92
CA THR A 217 19.10 -7.25 -6.02
C THR A 217 20.37 -7.49 -6.83
N ASP A 218 21.43 -7.97 -6.17
CA ASP A 218 22.64 -8.44 -6.86
C ASP A 218 22.59 -9.91 -7.28
N GLU A 219 21.58 -10.65 -6.80
CA GLU A 219 21.40 -12.07 -7.10
C GLU A 219 20.74 -12.29 -8.46
N PRO A 220 21.18 -13.29 -9.25
CA PRO A 220 20.54 -13.64 -10.52
C PRO A 220 19.11 -14.13 -10.28
N SER A 221 18.21 -13.85 -11.22
CA SER A 221 16.85 -14.38 -11.22
C SER A 221 16.78 -15.66 -12.00
N ASP A 222 16.01 -16.63 -11.51
CA ASP A 222 15.59 -17.78 -12.31
C ASP A 222 14.39 -17.36 -13.18
N PRO A 223 14.49 -17.42 -14.51
CA PRO A 223 13.40 -17.04 -15.40
C PRO A 223 12.20 -18.00 -15.32
N ASP A 224 12.42 -19.24 -14.93
CA ASP A 224 11.40 -20.31 -14.85
C ASP A 224 10.80 -20.48 -13.45
N ARG A 225 11.08 -19.58 -12.51
CA ARG A 225 10.52 -19.62 -11.15
C ARG A 225 9.00 -19.52 -11.19
N ALA A 226 8.34 -20.21 -10.25
CA ALA A 226 6.91 -20.07 -10.03
C ALA A 226 6.52 -18.60 -9.75
N HIS A 227 5.33 -18.21 -10.15
CA HIS A 227 4.83 -16.84 -9.97
C HIS A 227 3.30 -16.80 -9.79
N ASN A 228 2.82 -15.84 -9.01
CA ASN A 228 1.41 -15.69 -8.61
C ASN A 228 0.52 -14.91 -9.59
N LEU A 229 0.90 -14.77 -10.85
CA LEU A 229 0.11 -13.94 -11.79
C LEU A 229 -1.29 -14.50 -12.02
N ARG A 230 -1.44 -15.82 -12.06
CA ARG A 230 -2.72 -16.50 -12.35
C ARG A 230 -3.15 -17.49 -11.28
N GLU A 231 -2.22 -18.13 -10.63
CA GLU A 231 -2.44 -19.16 -9.63
C GLU A 231 -1.63 -18.82 -8.38
N PRO A 232 -2.12 -19.12 -7.17
CA PRO A 232 -1.35 -18.95 -5.94
C PRO A 232 -0.08 -19.80 -5.97
N VAL A 233 0.90 -19.44 -5.15
CA VAL A 233 2.17 -20.16 -4.98
C VAL A 233 2.42 -20.54 -3.52
N ASP A 234 1.42 -20.39 -2.69
CA ASP A 234 1.41 -20.60 -1.25
C ASP A 234 0.47 -21.75 -0.82
N ASP A 235 -0.03 -22.54 -1.76
CA ASP A 235 -0.93 -23.68 -1.50
C ASP A 235 -0.35 -24.72 -0.52
N GLU A 236 0.97 -24.91 -0.53
CA GLU A 236 1.66 -25.91 0.30
C GLU A 236 2.46 -25.27 1.47
N THR A 237 2.67 -23.97 1.45
CA THR A 237 3.56 -23.29 2.41
C THR A 237 3.06 -21.88 2.72
N ASP A 238 2.74 -21.63 3.98
CA ASP A 238 2.53 -20.28 4.46
C ASP A 238 3.85 -19.50 4.46
N HIS A 239 3.90 -18.40 3.75
CA HIS A 239 5.08 -17.55 3.66
C HIS A 239 5.06 -16.41 4.69
N GLY A 240 4.01 -16.31 5.49
CA GLY A 240 3.82 -15.25 6.47
C GLY A 240 3.72 -13.85 5.87
N ALA A 241 3.78 -12.84 6.71
CA ALA A 241 3.67 -11.44 6.31
C ALA A 241 4.98 -10.82 5.79
N HIS A 242 6.13 -11.36 6.21
CA HIS A 242 7.45 -10.81 5.95
C HIS A 242 8.11 -11.41 4.71
N GLY A 243 8.69 -10.54 3.88
CA GLY A 243 9.59 -10.95 2.81
C GLY A 243 11.04 -11.10 3.30
N ARG A 244 11.96 -11.36 2.38
CA ARG A 244 13.39 -11.62 2.65
C ARG A 244 14.25 -10.38 2.93
N PHE A 245 13.66 -9.22 3.22
CA PHE A 245 14.40 -7.96 3.37
C PHE A 245 14.38 -7.41 4.79
N ASP A 246 14.21 -8.26 5.81
CA ASP A 246 14.11 -7.88 7.23
C ASP A 246 15.30 -7.04 7.69
N ASP A 247 16.52 -7.45 7.36
CA ASP A 247 17.75 -6.72 7.72
C ASP A 247 17.81 -5.29 7.18
N ARG A 248 17.01 -4.97 6.17
CA ARG A 248 17.00 -3.68 5.45
C ARG A 248 15.71 -2.89 5.64
N ALA A 249 14.67 -3.53 6.14
CA ALA A 249 13.38 -2.94 6.35
C ALA A 249 13.32 -2.14 7.66
N ARG A 250 12.55 -1.08 7.65
CA ARG A 250 12.35 -0.20 8.80
C ARG A 250 11.10 -0.63 9.54
N GLU A 251 11.22 -0.90 10.81
CA GLU A 251 10.12 -1.27 11.69
C GLU A 251 9.13 -0.12 11.94
N ARG A 252 9.57 1.15 11.74
CA ARG A 252 8.76 2.34 12.04
C ARG A 252 8.88 3.42 10.99
N SER A 253 7.81 4.18 10.81
CA SER A 253 7.77 5.39 10.01
C SER A 253 7.60 6.63 10.89
N LEU A 254 8.68 7.38 11.13
CA LEU A 254 8.61 8.65 11.87
C LEU A 254 7.67 9.66 11.20
N GLN A 255 7.52 9.60 9.87
CA GLN A 255 6.60 10.48 9.16
C GLN A 255 5.15 10.09 9.46
N LEU A 256 4.83 8.79 9.47
CA LEU A 256 3.50 8.31 9.84
C LEU A 256 3.20 8.67 11.29
N TRP A 257 4.12 8.37 12.21
CA TRP A 257 3.96 8.72 13.63
C TRP A 257 3.68 10.23 13.83
N ALA A 258 4.47 11.10 13.19
CA ALA A 258 4.27 12.54 13.30
C ALA A 258 2.92 13.01 12.74
N PHE A 259 2.41 12.33 11.73
CA PHE A 259 1.11 12.63 11.14
C PHE A 259 -0.05 12.13 12.01
N THR A 260 0.09 10.94 12.59
CA THR A 260 -0.95 10.30 13.41
C THR A 260 -0.98 10.80 14.86
N HIS A 261 0.11 11.47 15.34
CA HIS A 261 0.25 11.99 16.71
C HIS A 261 0.61 13.50 16.70
N PRO A 262 -0.27 14.37 16.15
CA PRO A 262 0.04 15.79 16.00
C PRO A 262 0.17 16.54 17.33
N VAL A 263 -0.54 16.11 18.39
CA VAL A 263 -0.49 16.73 19.71
C VAL A 263 0.84 16.42 20.39
N GLU A 264 1.27 15.18 20.35
CA GLU A 264 2.54 14.72 20.91
C GLU A 264 3.73 15.36 20.17
N LEU A 265 3.64 15.48 18.84
CA LEU A 265 4.63 16.19 18.04
C LEU A 265 4.72 17.65 18.44
N ALA A 266 3.58 18.34 18.59
CA ALA A 266 3.56 19.74 19.02
C ALA A 266 4.16 19.91 20.43
N ALA A 267 3.81 19.04 21.37
CA ALA A 267 4.37 19.05 22.73
C ALA A 267 5.91 18.83 22.71
N ALA A 268 6.39 17.89 21.92
CA ALA A 268 7.82 17.61 21.76
C ALA A 268 8.57 18.81 21.16
N LEU A 269 8.00 19.47 20.16
CA LEU A 269 8.59 20.67 19.54
C LEU A 269 8.64 21.85 20.52
N ILE A 270 7.57 22.09 21.28
CA ILE A 270 7.51 23.12 22.32
C ILE A 270 8.57 22.86 23.38
N GLY A 271 8.66 21.61 23.88
CA GLY A 271 9.69 21.21 24.85
C GLY A 271 11.12 21.42 24.34
N ALA A 272 11.38 21.09 23.09
CA ALA A 272 12.70 21.31 22.46
C ALA A 272 13.04 22.80 22.35
N VAL A 273 12.07 23.65 22.01
CA VAL A 273 12.26 25.11 21.96
C VAL A 273 12.54 25.67 23.36
N ILE A 274 11.80 25.26 24.37
CA ILE A 274 12.04 25.68 25.77
C ILE A 274 13.42 25.25 26.23
N ALA A 275 13.83 24.00 25.97
CA ALA A 275 15.15 23.50 26.32
C ALA A 275 16.28 24.28 25.62
N LEU A 276 16.09 24.62 24.34
CA LEU A 276 17.05 25.45 23.58
C LEU A 276 17.17 26.84 24.16
N LEU A 277 16.07 27.50 24.45
CA LEU A 277 16.05 28.84 25.06
C LEU A 277 16.71 28.84 26.45
N ALA A 278 16.44 27.81 27.27
CA ALA A 278 17.12 27.67 28.58
C ALA A 278 18.62 27.47 28.41
N ALA A 279 19.09 26.63 27.47
CA ALA A 279 20.51 26.41 27.20
C ALA A 279 21.22 27.68 26.74
N LEU A 280 20.58 28.51 25.92
CA LEU A 280 21.11 29.79 25.49
C LEU A 280 21.21 30.79 26.65
N ALA A 281 20.19 30.87 27.50
CA ALA A 281 20.20 31.76 28.69
C ALA A 281 21.29 31.38 29.70
N PHE A 282 21.56 30.08 29.91
CA PHE A 282 22.65 29.62 30.77
C PHE A 282 24.03 29.99 30.20
N ARG A 283 24.21 29.96 28.86
CA ARG A 283 25.46 30.28 28.19
C ARG A 283 25.80 31.78 28.32
N ASP A 284 24.79 32.65 28.18
CA ASP A 284 24.95 34.11 28.32
C ASP A 284 25.18 34.54 29.78
N GLY A 285 24.81 33.69 30.76
CA GLY A 285 25.06 33.91 32.19
C GLY A 285 26.47 33.58 32.65
N ASP A 286 27.18 32.67 31.93
CA ASP A 286 28.55 32.23 32.28
C ASP A 286 29.63 33.14 31.68
N GLU A 287 29.27 34.03 30.77
CA GLU A 287 30.18 35.07 30.16
C GLU A 287 30.15 36.41 30.89
N ARG A 288 29.45 36.53 32.01
CA ARG A 288 29.41 37.71 32.86
C ARG A 288 30.05 37.47 34.24
#